data_0759d88497069507b15c2e057ad3fbab
#
_entry.id   0759d88497069507b15c2e057ad3fbab
#
_cell.length_a   1.000
_cell.length_b   1.000
_cell.length_c   1.000
_cell.angle_alpha   90.00
_cell.angle_beta   90.00
_cell.angle_gamma   90.00
#
_symmetry.space_group_name_H-M   'P 1'
#
loop_
_entity.id
_entity.type
_entity.pdbx_description
1 polymer ?
#
loop_
_entity_poly.entity_id
_entity_poly.type
_entity_poly.pdbx_seq_one_letter_code
_entity_poly.pdbx_strand_id
1 'polypeptide(L)'
;FEAELDNKPIPFWQGWPIKNDQILDIRSTKTGARCYLCVAGGINVEDVMGAKTTHLTSGMGGGHGRILKKLDELDFGSLDNSIKPVQEINEPMTTDNEIIRVTKGRQWLWFDKNKKNKFFQHQYSVSDLSNRMGLRLIGDAINTKKESEIITAGIPLGAIQIPGDGQPIISFVEHQTTGGYP
;
A
#
# COMPACT_ATOMS: atom_id res chain seq x y z
N PHE A 1 -15.20 0.35 1.12
CA PHE A 1 -15.36 0.90 2.47
C PHE A 1 -16.73 1.54 2.60
N GLU A 2 -17.25 1.62 3.82
CA GLU A 2 -18.46 2.36 4.18
C GLU A 2 -18.05 3.42 5.20
N ALA A 3 -18.59 4.62 5.09
CA ALA A 3 -18.33 5.70 6.04
C ALA A 3 -19.65 6.35 6.51
N GLU A 4 -19.70 6.69 7.78
CA GLU A 4 -20.82 7.38 8.41
C GLU A 4 -20.32 8.58 9.22
N LEU A 5 -21.05 9.69 9.13
CA LEU A 5 -20.87 10.86 9.98
C LEU A 5 -22.08 11.00 10.87
N ASP A 6 -21.90 10.84 12.19
CA ASP A 6 -23.00 10.81 13.19
C ASP A 6 -24.11 9.79 12.82
N ASN A 7 -23.71 8.58 12.46
CA ASN A 7 -24.57 7.49 12.00
C ASN A 7 -25.35 7.77 10.71
N LYS A 8 -24.95 8.78 9.92
CA LYS A 8 -25.51 9.04 8.60
C LYS A 8 -24.50 8.65 7.54
N PRO A 9 -24.87 7.78 6.59
CA PRO A 9 -23.95 7.39 5.51
C PRO A 9 -23.47 8.60 4.72
N ILE A 10 -22.17 8.63 4.45
CA ILE A 10 -21.55 9.65 3.60
C ILE A 10 -20.83 9.00 2.44
N PRO A 11 -20.96 9.52 1.21
CA PRO A 11 -20.21 9.03 0.08
C PRO A 11 -18.72 9.40 0.15
N PHE A 12 -17.90 8.60 -0.51
CA PHE A 12 -16.48 8.87 -0.74
C PHE A 12 -16.27 9.88 -1.86
N TRP A 13 -15.05 10.24 -2.09
CA TRP A 13 -14.59 11.12 -3.19
C TRP A 13 -15.15 12.53 -3.14
N GLN A 14 -15.55 13.00 -1.99
CA GLN A 14 -15.99 14.39 -1.78
C GLN A 14 -15.57 14.90 -0.41
N GLY A 15 -15.54 16.23 -0.30
CA GLY A 15 -15.25 16.93 0.95
C GLY A 15 -16.51 17.10 1.80
N TRP A 16 -16.38 16.82 3.09
CA TRP A 16 -17.44 16.94 4.07
C TRP A 16 -17.07 17.99 5.12
N PRO A 17 -17.91 19.01 5.36
CA PRO A 17 -17.69 19.92 6.48
C PRO A 17 -17.95 19.19 7.80
N ILE A 18 -16.96 19.21 8.68
CA ILE A 18 -17.03 18.57 10.00
C ILE A 18 -17.18 19.65 11.07
N LYS A 19 -18.03 19.42 12.05
CA LYS A 19 -18.23 20.25 13.24
C LYS A 19 -17.59 19.60 14.46
N ASN A 20 -17.40 20.40 15.51
CA ASN A 20 -16.96 19.86 16.79
C ASN A 20 -17.89 18.76 17.28
N ASP A 21 -17.35 17.79 17.98
CA ASP A 21 -18.05 16.66 18.61
C ASP A 21 -18.71 15.65 17.63
N GLN A 22 -18.53 15.83 16.32
CA GLN A 22 -19.02 14.83 15.35
C GLN A 22 -18.13 13.58 15.31
N ILE A 23 -18.76 12.45 15.06
CA ILE A 23 -18.10 11.14 14.97
C ILE A 23 -18.10 10.67 13.52
N LEU A 24 -16.89 10.48 12.97
CA LEU A 24 -16.69 9.81 11.69
C LEU A 24 -16.36 8.33 11.95
N ASP A 25 -17.22 7.44 11.49
CA ASP A 25 -16.99 5.99 11.52
C ASP A 25 -16.67 5.49 10.12
N ILE A 26 -15.50 4.87 9.95
CA ILE A 26 -15.05 4.24 8.71
C ILE A 26 -14.95 2.74 8.95
N ARG A 27 -15.85 1.99 8.33
CA ARG A 27 -15.97 0.55 8.52
C ARG A 27 -15.09 -0.25 7.56
N SER A 28 -15.10 -1.55 7.73
CA SER A 28 -14.38 -2.48 6.86
C SER A 28 -14.84 -2.35 5.40
N THR A 29 -13.95 -2.71 4.49
CA THR A 29 -14.25 -2.70 3.06
C THR A 29 -14.93 -3.97 2.60
N LYS A 30 -15.82 -3.85 1.62
CA LYS A 30 -16.34 -4.96 0.82
C LYS A 30 -15.49 -5.18 -0.44
N THR A 31 -14.88 -4.12 -0.93
CA THR A 31 -14.03 -4.13 -2.14
C THR A 31 -12.84 -3.21 -1.93
N GLY A 32 -11.69 -3.55 -2.54
CA GLY A 32 -10.44 -2.82 -2.33
C GLY A 32 -9.77 -3.16 -0.99
N ALA A 33 -8.63 -2.56 -0.70
CA ALA A 33 -7.81 -2.88 0.47
C ALA A 33 -7.37 -1.66 1.29
N ARG A 34 -7.58 -0.45 0.81
CA ARG A 34 -7.10 0.79 1.44
C ARG A 34 -8.11 1.92 1.33
N CYS A 35 -8.12 2.74 2.37
CA CYS A 35 -8.88 3.99 2.42
C CYS A 35 -7.92 5.11 2.84
N TYR A 36 -8.12 6.30 2.31
CA TYR A 36 -7.38 7.50 2.68
C TYR A 36 -8.34 8.51 3.29
N LEU A 37 -8.05 8.92 4.51
CA LEU A 37 -8.72 10.05 5.15
C LEU A 37 -7.86 11.31 4.95
N CYS A 38 -8.36 12.24 4.14
CA CYS A 38 -7.73 13.51 3.89
C CYS A 38 -8.41 14.58 4.75
N VAL A 39 -7.63 15.35 5.49
CA VAL A 39 -8.12 16.43 6.35
C VAL A 39 -7.60 17.76 5.82
N ALA A 40 -8.46 18.76 5.73
CA ALA A 40 -8.07 20.09 5.32
C ALA A 40 -7.06 20.68 6.32
N GLY A 41 -5.97 21.27 5.82
CA GLY A 41 -4.81 21.69 6.62
C GLY A 41 -3.80 20.56 6.91
N GLY A 42 -4.13 19.32 6.59
CA GLY A 42 -3.30 18.13 6.85
C GLY A 42 -3.21 17.76 8.33
N ILE A 43 -2.54 16.66 8.62
CA ILE A 43 -2.22 16.24 9.99
C ILE A 43 -0.98 17.01 10.46
N ASN A 44 -1.07 17.65 11.63
CA ASN A 44 0.02 18.45 12.20
C ASN A 44 0.95 17.56 13.02
N VAL A 45 1.90 16.93 12.34
CA VAL A 45 2.97 16.14 12.95
C VAL A 45 4.34 16.67 12.55
N GLU A 46 5.37 16.33 13.31
CA GLU A 46 6.74 16.74 13.04
C GLU A 46 7.21 16.23 11.66
N ASP A 47 7.93 17.09 10.97
CA ASP A 47 8.62 16.72 9.72
C ASP A 47 9.92 15.98 10.07
N VAL A 48 10.05 14.77 9.60
CA VAL A 48 11.24 13.95 9.78
C VAL A 48 11.84 13.63 8.42
N MET A 49 13.06 14.11 8.17
CA MET A 49 13.77 13.95 6.90
C MET A 49 12.98 14.46 5.67
N GLY A 50 12.24 15.56 5.83
CA GLY A 50 11.45 16.16 4.76
C GLY A 50 10.10 15.47 4.51
N ALA A 51 9.62 14.65 5.44
CA ALA A 51 8.34 13.95 5.32
C ALA A 51 7.59 13.87 6.64
N LYS A 52 6.26 13.91 6.56
CA LYS A 52 5.34 13.70 7.70
C LYS A 52 4.81 12.26 7.78
N THR A 53 5.30 11.37 6.94
CA THR A 53 4.88 9.96 6.91
C THR A 53 5.53 9.14 8.00
N THR A 54 4.86 8.07 8.44
CA THR A 54 5.40 7.11 9.40
C THR A 54 6.06 5.95 8.65
N HIS A 55 7.35 5.71 8.90
CA HIS A 55 8.05 4.52 8.47
C HIS A 55 8.04 3.48 9.60
N LEU A 56 7.11 2.54 9.53
CA LEU A 56 6.84 1.60 10.63
C LEU A 56 8.03 0.71 10.98
N THR A 57 8.83 0.29 9.99
CA THR A 57 9.97 -0.60 10.20
C THR A 57 11.07 0.04 11.04
N SER A 58 11.34 1.34 10.85
CA SER A 58 12.33 2.08 11.64
C SER A 58 11.73 2.78 12.87
N GLY A 59 10.41 2.80 13.00
CA GLY A 59 9.72 3.53 14.07
C GLY A 59 9.88 5.04 13.99
N MET A 60 10.04 5.61 12.79
CA MET A 60 10.30 7.04 12.58
C MET A 60 9.12 7.76 11.93
N GLY A 61 8.99 9.05 12.21
CA GLY A 61 8.02 9.94 11.61
C GLY A 61 6.60 9.81 12.15
N GLY A 62 5.67 10.60 11.58
CA GLY A 62 4.24 10.58 11.90
C GLY A 62 3.88 10.87 13.36
N GLY A 63 4.70 11.61 14.09
CA GLY A 63 4.49 11.97 15.50
C GLY A 63 4.75 10.83 16.51
N HIS A 64 4.43 9.60 16.18
CA HIS A 64 4.57 8.45 17.10
C HIS A 64 5.51 7.36 16.59
N GLY A 65 5.93 7.37 15.34
CA GLY A 65 6.74 6.30 14.72
C GLY A 65 6.05 4.93 14.67
N ARG A 66 4.75 4.85 14.89
CA ARG A 66 3.95 3.63 14.98
C ARG A 66 2.57 3.79 14.33
N ILE A 67 1.83 2.71 14.21
CA ILE A 67 0.41 2.78 13.86
C ILE A 67 -0.39 3.50 14.95
N LEU A 68 -1.47 4.16 14.57
CA LEU A 68 -2.40 4.79 15.50
C LEU A 68 -3.05 3.76 16.40
N LYS A 69 -3.29 4.15 17.65
CA LYS A 69 -3.99 3.35 18.66
C LYS A 69 -5.26 4.06 19.09
N LYS A 70 -6.14 3.32 19.71
CA LYS A 70 -7.32 3.90 20.36
C LYS A 70 -6.89 4.99 21.34
N LEU A 71 -7.57 6.12 21.33
CA LEU A 71 -7.34 7.32 22.12
C LEU A 71 -6.10 8.15 21.69
N ASP A 72 -5.48 7.86 20.57
CA ASP A 72 -4.50 8.80 20.00
C ASP A 72 -5.24 10.06 19.54
N GLU A 73 -4.67 11.20 19.88
CA GLU A 73 -5.12 12.52 19.44
C GLU A 73 -4.24 13.00 18.29
N LEU A 74 -4.87 13.60 17.29
CA LEU A 74 -4.19 14.15 16.13
C LEU A 74 -4.61 15.62 15.95
N ASP A 75 -3.63 16.50 15.94
CA ASP A 75 -3.85 17.88 15.61
C ASP A 75 -3.92 18.09 14.09
N PHE A 76 -4.67 19.08 13.68
CA PHE A 76 -4.76 19.49 12.28
C PHE A 76 -3.97 20.76 12.04
N GLY A 77 -3.42 20.90 10.84
CA GLY A 77 -2.78 22.12 10.39
C GLY A 77 -3.80 23.24 10.21
N SER A 78 -3.30 24.47 10.15
CA SER A 78 -4.14 25.63 9.89
C SER A 78 -4.74 25.57 8.48
N LEU A 79 -6.03 25.88 8.38
CA LEU A 79 -6.67 26.11 7.10
C LEU A 79 -6.17 27.41 6.50
N ASP A 80 -5.62 27.35 5.30
CA ASP A 80 -5.50 28.54 4.47
C ASP A 80 -6.88 28.88 3.89
N ASN A 81 -7.46 30.00 4.35
CA ASN A 81 -8.77 30.43 3.92
C ASN A 81 -8.87 30.73 2.40
N SER A 82 -7.74 30.78 1.69
CA SER A 82 -7.70 30.89 0.23
C SER A 82 -8.01 29.56 -0.47
N ILE A 83 -7.88 28.43 0.22
CA ILE A 83 -8.16 27.11 -0.34
C ILE A 83 -9.66 26.83 -0.26
N LYS A 84 -10.30 26.79 -1.41
CA LYS A 84 -11.71 26.39 -1.48
C LYS A 84 -11.83 24.91 -1.14
N PRO A 85 -12.82 24.50 -0.33
CA PRO A 85 -13.08 23.09 -0.09
C PRO A 85 -13.30 22.36 -1.41
N VAL A 86 -12.63 21.25 -1.59
CA VAL A 86 -12.88 20.36 -2.72
C VAL A 86 -14.26 19.76 -2.51
N GLN A 87 -15.22 20.08 -3.37
CA GLN A 87 -16.59 19.59 -3.25
C GLN A 87 -16.70 18.13 -3.72
N GLU A 88 -16.00 17.80 -4.78
CA GLU A 88 -16.04 16.46 -5.38
C GLU A 88 -14.70 16.14 -6.07
N ILE A 89 -14.25 14.91 -5.93
CA ILE A 89 -13.06 14.39 -6.60
C ILE A 89 -13.53 13.26 -7.53
N ASN A 90 -13.10 13.28 -8.78
CA ASN A 90 -13.39 12.16 -9.67
C ASN A 90 -12.85 10.87 -9.07
N GLU A 91 -13.71 9.89 -8.91
CA GLU A 91 -13.29 8.55 -8.49
C GLU A 91 -12.21 8.06 -9.46
N PRO A 92 -11.04 7.66 -8.96
CA PRO A 92 -10.03 7.08 -9.83
C PRO A 92 -10.63 5.89 -10.57
N MET A 93 -10.42 5.83 -11.88
CA MET A 93 -10.82 4.67 -12.65
C MET A 93 -10.16 3.42 -12.05
N THR A 94 -10.90 2.70 -11.21
CA THR A 94 -10.54 1.35 -10.85
C THR A 94 -10.67 0.53 -12.12
N THR A 95 -9.56 0.10 -12.67
CA THR A 95 -9.63 -0.89 -13.73
C THR A 95 -10.08 -2.18 -13.09
N ASP A 96 -11.32 -2.61 -13.34
CA ASP A 96 -11.82 -3.95 -13.05
C ASP A 96 -11.10 -5.03 -13.88
N ASN A 97 -9.88 -4.71 -14.30
CA ASN A 97 -9.03 -5.62 -15.02
C ASN A 97 -8.43 -6.62 -14.04
N GLU A 98 -9.03 -7.78 -13.97
CA GLU A 98 -8.44 -8.97 -13.29
C GLU A 98 -7.09 -9.38 -13.89
N ILE A 99 -6.65 -8.72 -14.97
CA ILE A 99 -5.41 -9.03 -15.67
C ILE A 99 -4.30 -8.06 -15.30
N ILE A 100 -3.29 -8.55 -14.59
CA ILE A 100 -2.07 -7.83 -14.30
C ILE A 100 -1.02 -8.15 -15.38
N ARG A 101 -0.60 -7.13 -16.14
CA ARG A 101 0.45 -7.28 -17.15
C ARG A 101 1.81 -7.15 -16.52
N VAL A 102 2.72 -8.06 -16.86
CA VAL A 102 4.09 -8.07 -16.35
C VAL A 102 5.10 -8.17 -17.48
N THR A 103 6.31 -7.66 -17.25
CA THR A 103 7.44 -7.78 -18.17
C THR A 103 8.45 -8.79 -17.67
N LYS A 104 9.28 -9.33 -18.56
CA LYS A 104 10.34 -10.28 -18.19
C LYS A 104 11.48 -9.53 -17.50
N GLY A 105 11.83 -9.96 -16.29
CA GLY A 105 13.00 -9.47 -15.54
C GLY A 105 14.32 -10.07 -16.06
N ARG A 106 15.44 -9.57 -15.51
CA ARG A 106 16.80 -10.01 -15.91
C ARG A 106 17.03 -11.50 -15.66
N GLN A 107 16.46 -12.05 -14.58
CA GLN A 107 16.62 -13.43 -14.16
C GLN A 107 15.53 -14.36 -14.74
N TRP A 108 14.71 -13.87 -15.67
CA TRP A 108 13.64 -14.66 -16.30
C TRP A 108 14.09 -16.04 -16.81
N LEU A 109 15.31 -16.12 -17.36
CA LEU A 109 15.83 -17.37 -17.90
C LEU A 109 16.26 -18.38 -16.82
N TRP A 110 16.34 -17.97 -15.55
CA TRP A 110 16.68 -18.86 -14.44
C TRP A 110 15.54 -19.77 -14.02
N PHE A 111 14.33 -19.45 -14.44
CA PHE A 111 13.12 -20.23 -14.15
C PHE A 111 12.78 -21.17 -15.29
N ASP A 112 12.33 -22.38 -14.94
CA ASP A 112 11.84 -23.37 -15.89
C ASP A 112 10.57 -22.91 -16.61
N LYS A 113 10.38 -23.41 -17.81
CA LYS A 113 9.14 -23.16 -18.58
C LYS A 113 7.90 -23.55 -17.78
N ASN A 114 7.93 -24.71 -17.11
CA ASN A 114 6.80 -25.19 -16.31
C ASN A 114 6.51 -24.28 -15.11
N LYS A 115 7.55 -23.79 -14.42
CA LYS A 115 7.40 -22.84 -13.30
C LYS A 115 6.84 -21.49 -13.77
N LYS A 116 7.32 -21.00 -14.91
CA LYS A 116 6.76 -19.78 -15.54
C LYS A 116 5.29 -19.94 -15.89
N ASN A 117 4.91 -21.08 -16.51
CA ASN A 117 3.52 -21.35 -16.85
C ASN A 117 2.66 -21.43 -15.57
N LYS A 118 3.13 -22.08 -14.53
CA LYS A 118 2.44 -22.14 -13.23
C LYS A 118 2.21 -20.73 -12.66
N PHE A 119 3.21 -19.86 -12.70
CA PHE A 119 3.09 -18.48 -12.22
C PHE A 119 1.93 -17.73 -12.88
N PHE A 120 1.70 -17.92 -14.17
CA PHE A 120 0.63 -17.25 -14.91
C PHE A 120 -0.74 -17.94 -14.84
N GLN A 121 -0.78 -19.22 -14.49
CA GLN A 121 -2.01 -20.01 -14.53
C GLN A 121 -2.62 -20.24 -13.15
N HIS A 122 -1.81 -20.14 -12.09
CA HIS A 122 -2.25 -20.43 -10.73
C HIS A 122 -2.70 -19.16 -10.03
N GLN A 123 -3.57 -19.33 -9.06
CA GLN A 123 -4.02 -18.26 -8.19
C GLN A 123 -3.05 -18.08 -7.02
N TYR A 124 -2.87 -16.84 -6.60
CA TYR A 124 -2.11 -16.46 -5.43
C TYR A 124 -2.99 -15.67 -4.48
N SER A 125 -2.85 -15.92 -3.20
CA SER A 125 -3.47 -15.11 -2.15
C SER A 125 -2.46 -14.11 -1.61
N VAL A 126 -2.93 -12.91 -1.27
CA VAL A 126 -2.10 -11.92 -0.58
C VAL A 126 -1.99 -12.31 0.89
N SER A 127 -0.77 -12.47 1.38
CA SER A 127 -0.48 -12.83 2.77
C SER A 127 -0.78 -11.68 3.73
N ASP A 128 -1.19 -11.98 4.96
CA ASP A 128 -1.34 -11.02 6.05
C ASP A 128 0.00 -10.38 6.48
N LEU A 129 1.13 -10.96 6.08
CA LEU A 129 2.46 -10.39 6.25
C LEU A 129 2.81 -9.32 5.22
N SER A 130 1.89 -9.04 4.29
CA SER A 130 2.05 -7.96 3.31
C SER A 130 1.98 -6.59 3.97
N ASN A 131 2.81 -5.67 3.49
CA ASN A 131 2.84 -4.30 3.99
C ASN A 131 3.18 -3.33 2.85
N ARG A 132 3.47 -2.06 3.17
CA ARG A 132 3.82 -1.05 2.15
C ARG A 132 5.17 -1.28 1.47
N MET A 133 6.04 -2.13 2.02
CA MET A 133 7.31 -2.50 1.39
C MET A 133 7.11 -3.55 0.29
N GLY A 134 6.21 -4.53 0.50
CA GLY A 134 5.97 -5.60 -0.47
C GLY A 134 4.70 -6.39 -0.21
N LEU A 135 4.04 -6.76 -1.28
CA LEU A 135 2.92 -7.69 -1.26
C LEU A 135 3.48 -9.11 -1.34
N ARG A 136 3.37 -9.87 -0.26
CA ARG A 136 3.79 -11.27 -0.20
C ARG A 136 2.66 -12.14 -0.70
N LEU A 137 2.95 -12.97 -1.68
CA LEU A 137 1.97 -13.87 -2.27
C LEU A 137 2.15 -15.29 -1.72
N ILE A 138 1.05 -15.96 -1.48
CA ILE A 138 0.99 -17.38 -1.07
C ILE A 138 0.35 -18.17 -2.19
N GLY A 139 1.05 -19.19 -2.67
CA GLY A 139 0.60 -20.07 -3.74
C GLY A 139 1.62 -21.14 -4.05
N ASP A 140 1.56 -21.67 -5.26
CA ASP A 140 2.53 -22.66 -5.72
C ASP A 140 3.95 -22.08 -5.77
N ALA A 141 4.88 -22.74 -5.13
CA ALA A 141 6.27 -22.31 -5.08
C ALA A 141 6.93 -22.29 -6.47
N ILE A 142 7.64 -21.20 -6.74
CA ILE A 142 8.37 -20.98 -8.00
C ILE A 142 9.86 -20.97 -7.71
N ASN A 143 10.49 -22.12 -7.81
CA ASN A 143 11.91 -22.23 -7.50
C ASN A 143 12.76 -22.00 -8.75
N THR A 144 13.89 -21.37 -8.59
CA THR A 144 14.89 -21.20 -9.65
C THR A 144 15.66 -22.49 -9.91
N LYS A 145 16.28 -22.58 -11.09
CA LYS A 145 17.29 -23.63 -11.39
C LYS A 145 18.66 -23.28 -10.84
N LYS A 146 18.85 -22.04 -10.48
CA LYS A 146 20.10 -21.46 -9.96
C LYS A 146 19.92 -21.13 -8.47
N GLU A 147 20.94 -20.53 -7.91
CA GLU A 147 20.89 -20.03 -6.54
C GLU A 147 19.70 -19.06 -6.36
N SER A 148 19.06 -19.15 -5.21
CA SER A 148 17.94 -18.28 -4.85
C SER A 148 18.37 -16.87 -4.43
N GLU A 149 19.67 -16.63 -4.36
CA GLU A 149 20.26 -15.35 -4.04
C GLU A 149 21.06 -14.82 -5.23
N ILE A 150 21.05 -13.53 -5.40
CA ILE A 150 21.83 -12.81 -6.43
C ILE A 150 22.64 -11.70 -5.76
N ILE A 151 23.66 -11.23 -6.49
CA ILE A 151 24.33 -9.98 -6.09
C ILE A 151 23.27 -8.88 -6.02
N THR A 152 23.23 -8.19 -4.88
CA THR A 152 22.27 -7.12 -4.63
C THR A 152 22.21 -6.13 -5.79
N ALA A 153 21.02 -5.91 -6.30
CA ALA A 153 20.74 -5.04 -7.44
C ALA A 153 19.59 -4.08 -7.14
N GLY A 154 19.49 -2.99 -7.89
CA GLY A 154 18.38 -2.04 -7.78
C GLY A 154 17.03 -2.71 -8.10
N ILE A 155 16.01 -2.42 -7.29
CA ILE A 155 14.66 -2.94 -7.44
C ILE A 155 13.71 -1.78 -7.76
N PRO A 156 12.99 -1.81 -8.87
CA PRO A 156 11.94 -0.83 -9.14
C PRO A 156 10.63 -1.20 -8.42
N LEU A 157 9.75 -0.22 -8.25
CA LEU A 157 8.36 -0.45 -7.86
C LEU A 157 7.70 -1.47 -8.81
N GLY A 158 6.97 -2.42 -8.24
CA GLY A 158 6.30 -3.48 -9.00
C GLY A 158 7.21 -4.65 -9.41
N ALA A 159 8.52 -4.63 -9.06
CA ALA A 159 9.38 -5.80 -9.26
C ALA A 159 8.84 -7.01 -8.51
N ILE A 160 8.83 -8.16 -9.15
CA ILE A 160 8.44 -9.44 -8.54
C ILE A 160 9.72 -10.20 -8.23
N GLN A 161 10.00 -10.39 -6.96
CA GLN A 161 11.14 -11.13 -6.44
C GLN A 161 10.71 -12.53 -5.99
N ILE A 162 11.55 -13.53 -6.25
CA ILE A 162 11.29 -14.91 -5.85
C ILE A 162 12.38 -15.37 -4.85
N PRO A 163 12.15 -15.26 -3.54
CA PRO A 163 13.05 -15.78 -2.51
C PRO A 163 13.19 -17.30 -2.57
N GLY A 164 14.04 -17.86 -1.72
CA GLY A 164 14.35 -19.30 -1.69
C GLY A 164 13.17 -20.22 -1.38
N ASP A 165 12.14 -19.72 -0.70
CA ASP A 165 10.89 -20.45 -0.46
C ASP A 165 9.97 -20.52 -1.69
N GLY A 166 10.31 -19.78 -2.75
CA GLY A 166 9.57 -19.74 -4.01
C GLY A 166 8.27 -18.93 -3.96
N GLN A 167 8.00 -18.18 -2.87
CA GLN A 167 6.81 -17.36 -2.75
C GLN A 167 7.07 -15.95 -3.31
N PRO A 168 6.30 -15.47 -4.30
CA PRO A 168 6.56 -14.19 -4.92
C PRO A 168 6.34 -13.02 -3.96
N ILE A 169 7.20 -12.01 -4.04
CA ILE A 169 7.05 -10.72 -3.35
C ILE A 169 7.01 -9.62 -4.40
N ILE A 170 5.92 -8.88 -4.46
CA ILE A 170 5.79 -7.72 -5.36
C ILE A 170 6.21 -6.48 -4.60
N SER A 171 7.27 -5.81 -5.03
CA SER A 171 7.75 -4.55 -4.46
C SER A 171 6.66 -3.48 -4.53
N PHE A 172 6.35 -2.87 -3.39
CA PHE A 172 5.25 -1.93 -3.28
C PHE A 172 5.75 -0.51 -2.92
N VAL A 173 4.86 0.41 -2.55
CA VAL A 173 5.12 1.86 -2.47
C VAL A 173 6.30 2.30 -1.58
N GLU A 174 6.66 1.53 -0.58
CA GLU A 174 7.82 1.75 0.30
C GLU A 174 8.87 0.64 0.15
N HIS A 175 8.96 0.02 -1.02
CA HIS A 175 9.91 -1.07 -1.25
C HIS A 175 11.35 -0.67 -0.99
N GLN A 176 12.18 -1.65 -0.67
CA GLN A 176 13.64 -1.44 -0.59
C GLN A 176 14.16 -0.99 -1.97
N THR A 177 15.18 -0.13 -1.95
CA THR A 177 15.83 0.34 -3.18
C THR A 177 16.66 -0.75 -3.86
N THR A 178 17.09 -1.74 -3.11
CA THR A 178 17.92 -2.86 -3.58
C THR A 178 17.43 -4.19 -3.02
N GLY A 179 17.69 -5.29 -3.71
CA GLY A 179 17.37 -6.64 -3.26
C GLY A 179 18.30 -7.70 -3.83
N GLY A 180 18.30 -8.85 -3.17
CA GLY A 180 19.19 -9.98 -3.44
C GLY A 180 18.48 -11.25 -3.92
N TYR A 181 17.25 -11.14 -4.45
CA TYR A 181 16.51 -12.29 -4.98
C TYR A 181 16.25 -12.14 -6.48
N PRO A 182 16.23 -13.25 -7.25
CA PRO A 182 15.92 -13.24 -8.65
C PRO A 182 14.49 -12.83 -8.95
#